data_d78dc1022ed0c8c259d4f2d326b397ec
#
_entry.id   d78dc1022ed0c8c259d4f2d326b397ec
#
_cell.length_a   1.000
_cell.length_b   1.000
_cell.length_c   1.000
_cell.angle_alpha   90.00
_cell.angle_beta   90.00
_cell.angle_gamma   90.00
#
_symmetry.space_group_name_H-M   'P 1'
#
loop_
_entity.id
_entity.type
_entity.pdbx_description
1 polymer ?
#
loop_
_entity_poly.entity_id
_entity_poly.type
_entity_poly.pdbx_seq_one_letter_code
_entity_poly.pdbx_strand_id
1 'polypeptide(L)'
;MSDEIVLYRSVASRSVTALWLLEELGVPYRLETRDLKKGETRDPAYLKINPFGKVPTLAIGDQVTFENPAICLLLADRYSYGALAPKLEDPARGPYMTWTVWATSALEPASALEGHDIPPKRPGDWHFGFGKLTPELDALEAALASGGGYLAGGRFTAADVMVGSVVALRLFTGQIPRRPTLAEYVDRLSARSAFKHAADINWPPAEFAHVQPAP
;
A
#
# COMPACT_ATOMS: atom_id res chain seq x y z
N MET A 1 24.44 6.34 16.12
CA MET A 1 24.30 6.25 14.65
C MET A 1 22.90 5.70 14.41
N SER A 2 22.11 6.31 13.50
CA SER A 2 20.82 5.72 13.13
C SER A 2 21.09 4.43 12.36
N ASP A 3 20.32 3.36 12.65
CA ASP A 3 20.41 2.11 11.90
C ASP A 3 20.13 2.36 10.41
N GLU A 4 20.88 1.68 9.54
CA GLU A 4 20.66 1.75 8.09
C GLU A 4 19.26 1.19 7.75
N ILE A 5 18.51 1.91 6.92
CA ILE A 5 17.22 1.47 6.38
C ILE A 5 17.45 0.85 5.00
N VAL A 6 17.08 -0.42 4.83
CA VAL A 6 17.17 -1.14 3.56
C VAL A 6 15.79 -1.61 3.14
N LEU A 7 15.35 -1.20 1.94
CA LEU A 7 14.11 -1.71 1.35
C LEU A 7 14.45 -2.72 0.23
N TYR A 8 14.14 -3.98 0.48
CA TYR A 8 14.14 -5.02 -0.56
C TYR A 8 12.88 -4.87 -1.40
N ARG A 9 13.09 -4.66 -2.68
CA ARG A 9 12.00 -4.34 -3.62
C ARG A 9 12.14 -5.08 -4.95
N SER A 10 11.12 -5.01 -5.77
CA SER A 10 11.19 -5.30 -7.21
C SER A 10 10.56 -4.16 -8.00
N VAL A 11 10.99 -4.01 -9.24
CA VAL A 11 10.34 -3.10 -10.21
C VAL A 11 8.90 -3.57 -10.46
N ALA A 12 8.00 -2.65 -10.72
CA ALA A 12 6.58 -2.90 -10.98
C ALA A 12 5.90 -3.79 -9.94
N SER A 13 6.18 -3.56 -8.66
CA SER A 13 5.67 -4.38 -7.56
C SER A 13 4.98 -3.55 -6.49
N ARG A 14 4.37 -4.25 -5.53
CA ARG A 14 3.73 -3.65 -4.35
C ARG A 14 4.70 -2.96 -3.40
N SER A 15 6.00 -3.02 -3.70
CA SER A 15 7.03 -2.30 -2.96
C SER A 15 6.89 -0.79 -3.06
N VAL A 16 6.14 -0.28 -4.06
CA VAL A 16 5.84 1.15 -4.21
C VAL A 16 5.22 1.75 -2.96
N THR A 17 4.41 1.01 -2.22
CA THR A 17 3.76 1.50 -0.99
C THR A 17 4.79 1.86 0.08
N ALA A 18 5.70 0.94 0.39
CA ALA A 18 6.78 1.18 1.36
C ALA A 18 7.75 2.26 0.87
N LEU A 19 8.07 2.26 -0.42
CA LEU A 19 8.93 3.24 -1.06
C LEU A 19 8.32 4.65 -0.96
N TRP A 20 7.04 4.81 -1.31
CA TRP A 20 6.35 6.09 -1.19
C TRP A 20 6.37 6.61 0.26
N LEU A 21 6.12 5.75 1.25
CA LEU A 21 6.19 6.18 2.63
C LEU A 21 7.60 6.63 3.04
N LEU A 22 8.66 5.96 2.60
CA LEU A 22 10.04 6.39 2.84
C LEU A 22 10.31 7.76 2.24
N GLU A 23 9.81 8.05 1.02
CA GLU A 23 9.89 9.37 0.39
C GLU A 23 9.11 10.45 1.18
N GLU A 24 7.92 10.13 1.70
CA GLU A 24 7.14 11.05 2.55
C GLU A 24 7.85 11.35 3.88
N LEU A 25 8.60 10.40 4.39
CA LEU A 25 9.37 10.56 5.63
C LEU A 25 10.66 11.36 5.43
N GLY A 26 11.20 11.40 4.21
CA GLY A 26 12.47 12.06 3.90
C GLY A 26 13.67 11.46 4.65
N VAL A 27 13.58 10.22 5.09
CA VAL A 27 14.68 9.51 5.77
C VAL A 27 15.61 8.85 4.76
N PRO A 28 16.93 8.79 5.00
CA PRO A 28 17.85 8.09 4.12
C PRO A 28 17.58 6.59 4.15
N TYR A 29 17.57 5.98 2.97
CA TYR A 29 17.38 4.54 2.81
C TYR A 29 18.20 4.02 1.62
N ARG A 30 18.39 2.70 1.58
CA ARG A 30 19.02 1.99 0.47
C ARG A 30 18.04 1.00 -0.14
N LEU A 31 18.10 0.85 -1.47
CA LEU A 31 17.29 -0.12 -2.20
C LEU A 31 18.10 -1.37 -2.53
N GLU A 32 17.51 -2.53 -2.25
CA GLU A 32 17.97 -3.84 -2.68
C GLU A 32 16.94 -4.43 -3.67
N THR A 33 17.25 -4.33 -4.95
CA THR A 33 16.32 -4.80 -5.99
C THR A 33 16.44 -6.32 -6.18
N ARG A 34 15.30 -7.00 -6.26
CA ARG A 34 15.16 -8.41 -6.58
C ARG A 34 14.37 -8.57 -7.87
N ASP A 35 14.91 -9.35 -8.80
CA ASP A 35 14.25 -9.66 -10.06
C ASP A 35 13.25 -10.83 -9.85
N LEU A 36 11.95 -10.50 -9.86
CA LEU A 36 10.89 -11.51 -9.71
C LEU A 36 10.86 -12.50 -10.88
N LYS A 37 11.21 -12.06 -12.10
CA LYS A 37 11.21 -12.93 -13.28
C LYS A 37 12.33 -13.96 -13.21
N LYS A 38 13.46 -13.61 -12.59
CA LYS A 38 14.56 -14.54 -12.33
C LYS A 38 14.37 -15.38 -11.07
N GLY A 39 13.32 -15.13 -10.30
CA GLY A 39 13.05 -15.85 -9.07
C GLY A 39 13.96 -15.50 -7.89
N GLU A 40 14.65 -14.35 -7.93
CA GLU A 40 15.62 -13.95 -6.89
C GLU A 40 15.01 -13.81 -5.48
N THR A 41 13.69 -13.70 -5.38
CA THR A 41 12.99 -13.75 -4.08
C THR A 41 12.85 -15.18 -3.53
N ARG A 42 13.23 -16.19 -4.30
CA ARG A 42 13.26 -17.61 -3.89
C ARG A 42 14.66 -18.11 -3.56
N ASP A 43 15.67 -17.26 -3.70
CA ASP A 43 17.04 -17.59 -3.33
C ASP A 43 17.14 -17.93 -1.84
N PRO A 44 17.88 -18.97 -1.45
CA PRO A 44 18.03 -19.36 -0.06
C PRO A 44 18.54 -18.23 0.85
N ALA A 45 19.36 -17.31 0.32
CA ALA A 45 19.84 -16.15 1.05
C ALA A 45 18.70 -15.16 1.36
N TYR A 46 17.82 -14.90 0.39
CA TYR A 46 16.68 -14.01 0.59
C TYR A 46 15.60 -14.67 1.48
N LEU A 47 15.37 -15.96 1.35
CA LEU A 47 14.41 -16.69 2.19
C LEU A 47 14.77 -16.70 3.67
N LYS A 48 16.05 -16.50 4.04
CA LYS A 48 16.48 -16.26 5.42
C LYS A 48 16.05 -14.88 5.95
N ILE A 49 15.88 -13.91 5.06
CA ILE A 49 15.43 -12.55 5.40
C ILE A 49 13.90 -12.50 5.44
N ASN A 50 13.25 -13.01 4.40
CA ASN A 50 11.79 -13.11 4.31
C ASN A 50 11.37 -14.51 3.87
N PRO A 51 10.89 -15.36 4.79
CA PRO A 51 10.54 -16.75 4.49
C PRO A 51 9.38 -16.89 3.49
N PHE A 52 8.57 -15.84 3.29
CA PHE A 52 7.51 -15.85 2.28
C PHE A 52 8.05 -15.62 0.86
N GLY A 53 9.30 -15.20 0.70
CA GLY A 53 9.90 -14.93 -0.59
C GLY A 53 9.12 -13.89 -1.40
N LYS A 54 8.72 -12.80 -0.74
CA LYS A 54 7.96 -11.69 -1.31
C LYS A 54 8.66 -10.36 -1.07
N VAL A 55 8.24 -9.35 -1.83
CA VAL A 55 8.60 -7.95 -1.63
C VAL A 55 7.33 -7.11 -1.42
N PRO A 56 7.41 -5.99 -0.66
CA PRO A 56 8.58 -5.46 -0.01
C PRO A 56 9.00 -6.23 1.25
N THR A 57 10.28 -6.07 1.62
CA THR A 57 10.79 -6.38 2.94
C THR A 57 11.62 -5.19 3.39
N LEU A 58 11.43 -4.73 4.61
CA LEU A 58 12.16 -3.63 5.24
C LEU A 58 13.12 -4.19 6.27
N ALA A 59 14.38 -3.77 6.24
CA ALA A 59 15.34 -3.97 7.32
C ALA A 59 15.75 -2.62 7.91
N ILE A 60 15.80 -2.53 9.24
CA ILE A 60 16.32 -1.37 9.97
C ILE A 60 17.34 -1.93 10.97
N GLY A 61 18.63 -1.83 10.63
CA GLY A 61 19.64 -2.61 11.32
C GLY A 61 19.32 -4.11 11.25
N ASP A 62 19.26 -4.79 12.39
CA ASP A 62 18.94 -6.22 12.49
C ASP A 62 17.42 -6.50 12.50
N GLN A 63 16.58 -5.47 12.61
CA GLN A 63 15.13 -5.63 12.63
C GLN A 63 14.60 -5.79 11.20
N VAL A 64 13.97 -6.93 10.90
CA VAL A 64 13.33 -7.21 9.61
C VAL A 64 11.82 -7.17 9.77
N THR A 65 11.14 -6.49 8.84
CA THR A 65 9.68 -6.38 8.78
C THR A 65 9.21 -6.58 7.35
N PHE A 66 8.19 -7.36 7.15
CA PHE A 66 7.52 -7.59 5.87
C PHE A 66 6.01 -7.39 6.04
N GLU A 67 5.25 -7.43 4.95
CA GLU A 67 3.86 -6.97 4.81
C GLU A 67 3.73 -5.44 4.83
N ASN A 68 3.19 -4.87 3.77
CA ASN A 68 3.05 -3.42 3.61
C ASN A 68 2.36 -2.72 4.81
N PRO A 69 1.25 -3.26 5.38
CA PRO A 69 0.63 -2.63 6.54
C PRO A 69 1.58 -2.54 7.75
N ALA A 70 2.32 -3.62 8.03
CA ALA A 70 3.26 -3.65 9.14
C ALA A 70 4.42 -2.67 8.91
N ILE A 71 4.94 -2.61 7.69
CA ILE A 71 5.98 -1.66 7.28
C ILE A 71 5.49 -0.23 7.43
N CYS A 72 4.27 0.08 6.97
CA CYS A 72 3.68 1.42 7.08
C CYS A 72 3.50 1.85 8.54
N LEU A 73 2.95 0.97 9.38
CA LEU A 73 2.78 1.25 10.81
C LEU A 73 4.12 1.51 11.50
N LEU A 74 5.11 0.62 11.27
CA LEU A 74 6.43 0.73 11.89
C LEU A 74 7.16 2.02 11.48
N LEU A 75 7.23 2.30 10.18
CA LEU A 75 7.91 3.47 9.66
C LEU A 75 7.26 4.77 10.16
N ALA A 76 5.95 4.88 10.09
CA ALA A 76 5.24 6.08 10.51
C ALA A 76 5.33 6.29 12.04
N ASP A 77 5.24 5.23 12.84
CA ASP A 77 5.41 5.32 14.28
C ASP A 77 6.85 5.69 14.67
N ARG A 78 7.85 5.14 13.97
CA ARG A 78 9.27 5.38 14.32
C ARG A 78 9.77 6.75 13.89
N TYR A 79 9.33 7.26 12.73
CA TYR A 79 9.92 8.45 12.10
C TYR A 79 8.97 9.63 11.97
N SER A 80 7.66 9.46 12.21
CA SER A 80 6.66 10.53 12.03
C SER A 80 5.49 10.42 13.02
N TYR A 81 5.81 10.00 14.27
CA TYR A 81 4.83 9.89 15.36
C TYR A 81 4.19 11.24 15.68
N GLY A 82 2.88 11.28 15.72
CA GLY A 82 2.09 12.51 15.89
C GLY A 82 1.76 13.23 14.59
N ALA A 83 2.35 12.83 13.46
CA ALA A 83 2.06 13.38 12.13
C ALA A 83 1.50 12.31 11.19
N LEU A 84 2.34 11.54 10.49
CA LEU A 84 1.86 10.44 9.61
C LEU A 84 1.33 9.25 10.39
N ALA A 85 1.75 9.04 11.64
CA ALA A 85 1.10 8.16 12.61
C ALA A 85 0.44 9.00 13.69
N PRO A 86 -0.89 9.03 13.83
CA PRO A 86 -1.55 9.69 14.96
C PRO A 86 -1.03 9.13 16.30
N LYS A 87 -0.92 9.98 17.33
CA LYS A 87 -0.50 9.56 18.67
C LYS A 87 -1.46 8.51 19.24
N LEU A 88 -1.02 7.75 20.23
CA LEU A 88 -1.84 6.69 20.85
C LEU A 88 -3.16 7.22 21.42
N GLU A 89 -3.14 8.44 21.97
CA GLU A 89 -4.29 9.11 22.58
C GLU A 89 -5.17 9.86 21.56
N ASP A 90 -4.69 10.01 20.32
CA ASP A 90 -5.43 10.71 19.26
C ASP A 90 -6.64 9.86 18.83
N PRO A 91 -7.86 10.40 18.82
CA PRO A 91 -9.04 9.68 18.31
C PRO A 91 -8.87 9.15 16.87
N ALA A 92 -7.99 9.76 16.07
CA ALA A 92 -7.66 9.29 14.73
C ALA A 92 -6.83 7.99 14.71
N ARG A 93 -6.26 7.57 15.85
CA ARG A 93 -5.40 6.36 15.90
C ARG A 93 -6.14 5.09 15.53
N GLY A 94 -7.37 4.91 16.01
CA GLY A 94 -8.20 3.76 15.66
C GLY A 94 -8.48 3.68 14.16
N PRO A 95 -9.09 4.70 13.54
CA PRO A 95 -9.29 4.77 12.10
C PRO A 95 -8.00 4.57 11.30
N TYR A 96 -6.89 5.19 11.69
CA TYR A 96 -5.57 5.01 11.08
C TYR A 96 -5.14 3.54 10.98
N MET A 97 -5.22 2.81 12.11
CA MET A 97 -4.88 1.39 12.15
C MET A 97 -5.86 0.56 11.32
N THR A 98 -7.16 0.83 11.45
CA THR A 98 -8.22 0.13 10.72
C THR A 98 -7.99 0.21 9.21
N TRP A 99 -7.86 1.41 8.65
CA TRP A 99 -7.69 1.59 7.22
C TRP A 99 -6.37 1.04 6.70
N THR A 100 -5.29 1.16 7.49
CA THR A 100 -3.98 0.58 7.12
C THR A 100 -4.06 -0.94 6.96
N VAL A 101 -4.73 -1.64 7.88
CA VAL A 101 -4.88 -3.11 7.82
C VAL A 101 -5.93 -3.52 6.79
N TRP A 102 -7.06 -2.81 6.73
CA TRP A 102 -8.18 -3.08 5.85
C TRP A 102 -7.77 -3.15 4.37
N ALA A 103 -6.83 -2.31 3.94
CA ALA A 103 -6.37 -2.26 2.56
C ALA A 103 -5.95 -3.62 2.01
N THR A 104 -5.28 -4.45 2.81
CA THR A 104 -4.79 -5.77 2.40
C THR A 104 -5.64 -6.93 2.90
N SER A 105 -6.37 -6.74 4.00
CA SER A 105 -7.21 -7.80 4.56
C SER A 105 -8.61 -7.88 3.94
N ALA A 106 -9.10 -6.78 3.37
CA ALA A 106 -10.44 -6.72 2.76
C ALA A 106 -10.41 -6.24 1.31
N LEU A 107 -9.95 -5.00 1.03
CA LEU A 107 -10.04 -4.42 -0.31
C LEU A 107 -9.27 -5.23 -1.37
N GLU A 108 -8.03 -5.63 -1.08
CA GLU A 108 -7.23 -6.38 -2.05
C GLU A 108 -7.81 -7.74 -2.43
N PRO A 109 -8.15 -8.62 -1.46
CA PRO A 109 -8.73 -9.91 -1.81
C PRO A 109 -10.11 -9.77 -2.47
N ALA A 110 -10.98 -8.85 -2.01
CA ALA A 110 -12.27 -8.61 -2.64
C ALA A 110 -12.12 -8.15 -4.10
N SER A 111 -11.24 -7.17 -4.36
CA SER A 111 -10.97 -6.68 -5.72
C SER A 111 -10.30 -7.72 -6.61
N ALA A 112 -9.45 -8.57 -6.06
CA ALA A 112 -8.80 -9.64 -6.83
C ALA A 112 -9.80 -10.71 -7.27
N LEU A 113 -10.70 -11.13 -6.39
CA LEU A 113 -11.74 -12.13 -6.74
C LEU A 113 -12.70 -11.59 -7.79
N GLU A 114 -13.20 -10.37 -7.59
CA GLU A 114 -14.17 -9.77 -8.53
C GLU A 114 -13.51 -9.39 -9.85
N GLY A 115 -12.29 -8.83 -9.82
CA GLY A 115 -11.54 -8.45 -11.02
C GLY A 115 -11.03 -9.63 -11.87
N HIS A 116 -11.09 -10.84 -11.34
CA HIS A 116 -10.75 -12.08 -12.06
C HIS A 116 -11.96 -12.99 -12.28
N ASP A 117 -13.19 -12.50 -12.09
CA ASP A 117 -14.42 -13.26 -12.23
C ASP A 117 -14.40 -14.59 -11.45
N ILE A 118 -13.81 -14.59 -10.26
CA ILE A 118 -13.79 -15.76 -9.39
C ILE A 118 -15.02 -15.72 -8.49
N PRO A 119 -16.12 -16.41 -8.86
CA PRO A 119 -17.33 -16.41 -8.06
C PRO A 119 -17.12 -17.22 -6.77
N PRO A 120 -17.84 -16.87 -5.68
CA PRO A 120 -17.91 -17.73 -4.52
C PRO A 120 -18.46 -19.09 -4.92
N LYS A 121 -17.84 -20.17 -4.46
CA LYS A 121 -18.23 -21.56 -4.84
C LYS A 121 -19.62 -21.93 -4.36
N ARG A 122 -20.18 -21.23 -3.37
CA ARG A 122 -21.51 -21.48 -2.79
C ARG A 122 -22.25 -20.16 -2.56
N PRO A 123 -23.55 -20.08 -2.85
CA PRO A 123 -24.38 -18.96 -2.44
C PRO A 123 -24.30 -18.78 -0.92
N GLY A 124 -24.04 -17.57 -0.46
CA GLY A 124 -23.92 -17.27 0.97
C GLY A 124 -22.56 -17.66 1.59
N ASP A 125 -21.51 -17.83 0.81
CA ASP A 125 -20.14 -18.00 1.30
C ASP A 125 -19.66 -16.72 1.99
N TRP A 126 -20.04 -16.60 3.24
CA TRP A 126 -19.64 -15.58 4.22
C TRP A 126 -18.39 -16.01 5.01
N HIS A 127 -17.74 -17.09 4.55
CA HIS A 127 -16.47 -17.58 5.10
C HIS A 127 -15.28 -16.68 4.77
N PHE A 128 -15.43 -15.80 3.76
CA PHE A 128 -14.42 -14.83 3.44
C PHE A 128 -14.65 -13.56 4.27
N GLY A 129 -13.81 -13.34 5.27
CA GLY A 129 -13.89 -12.18 6.16
C GLY A 129 -13.67 -10.83 5.48
N PHE A 130 -13.33 -10.82 4.18
CA PHE A 130 -13.13 -9.60 3.38
C PHE A 130 -14.39 -9.10 2.65
N GLY A 131 -15.51 -9.83 2.74
CA GLY A 131 -16.78 -9.36 2.16
C GLY A 131 -16.81 -9.29 0.63
N LYS A 132 -17.72 -8.44 0.10
CA LYS A 132 -17.86 -8.14 -1.32
C LYS A 132 -17.25 -6.78 -1.62
N LEU A 133 -16.75 -6.58 -2.85
CA LEU A 133 -16.08 -5.35 -3.26
C LEU A 133 -16.96 -4.10 -3.12
N THR A 134 -18.21 -4.15 -3.59
CA THR A 134 -19.09 -2.97 -3.59
C THR A 134 -19.29 -2.35 -2.19
N PRO A 135 -19.68 -3.10 -1.13
CA PRO A 135 -19.76 -2.57 0.23
C PRO A 135 -18.43 -2.02 0.76
N GLU A 136 -17.30 -2.64 0.41
CA GLU A 136 -15.97 -2.16 0.80
C GLU A 136 -15.67 -0.79 0.19
N LEU A 137 -16.00 -0.60 -1.10
CA LEU A 137 -15.84 0.69 -1.76
C LEU A 137 -16.81 1.76 -1.22
N ASP A 138 -18.06 1.40 -0.91
CA ASP A 138 -19.05 2.31 -0.33
C ASP A 138 -18.59 2.81 1.04
N ALA A 139 -18.03 1.93 1.87
CA ALA A 139 -17.47 2.29 3.17
C ALA A 139 -16.25 3.21 3.03
N LEU A 140 -15.37 2.96 2.06
CA LEU A 140 -14.23 3.81 1.76
C LEU A 140 -14.68 5.21 1.33
N GLU A 141 -15.63 5.34 0.42
CA GLU A 141 -16.17 6.62 -0.03
C GLU A 141 -16.82 7.41 1.10
N ALA A 142 -17.60 6.74 1.96
CA ALA A 142 -18.20 7.37 3.13
C ALA A 142 -17.13 7.90 4.11
N ALA A 143 -16.05 7.14 4.33
CA ALA A 143 -14.94 7.58 5.17
C ALA A 143 -14.20 8.78 4.59
N LEU A 144 -13.93 8.79 3.30
CA LEU A 144 -13.30 9.92 2.60
C LEU A 144 -14.17 11.19 2.68
N ALA A 145 -15.48 11.05 2.47
CA ALA A 145 -16.42 12.18 2.56
C ALA A 145 -16.47 12.77 3.98
N SER A 146 -16.53 11.94 5.01
CA SER A 146 -16.56 12.39 6.42
C SER A 146 -15.20 12.88 6.91
N GLY A 147 -14.10 12.36 6.36
CA GLY A 147 -12.72 12.68 6.71
C GLY A 147 -12.10 13.85 5.93
N GLY A 148 -12.90 14.67 5.23
CA GLY A 148 -12.36 15.77 4.44
C GLY A 148 -11.40 15.33 3.33
N GLY A 149 -11.61 14.11 2.82
CA GLY A 149 -10.81 13.52 1.76
C GLY A 149 -9.61 12.70 2.23
N TYR A 150 -9.46 12.45 3.54
CA TYR A 150 -8.44 11.59 4.14
C TYR A 150 -9.07 10.60 5.12
N LEU A 151 -8.37 9.52 5.45
CA LEU A 151 -8.93 8.38 6.17
C LEU A 151 -8.85 8.49 7.69
N ALA A 152 -7.97 9.33 8.22
CA ALA A 152 -7.76 9.44 9.65
C ALA A 152 -7.54 10.89 10.10
N GLY A 153 -8.50 11.42 10.86
CA GLY A 153 -8.38 12.74 11.50
C GLY A 153 -8.35 13.93 10.54
N GLY A 154 -8.91 13.80 9.33
CA GLY A 154 -8.99 14.88 8.35
C GLY A 154 -7.64 15.35 7.78
N ARG A 155 -6.61 14.55 7.90
CA ARG A 155 -5.25 14.84 7.42
C ARG A 155 -4.61 13.62 6.78
N PHE A 156 -3.63 13.87 5.93
CA PHE A 156 -2.83 12.82 5.30
C PHE A 156 -2.02 12.04 6.36
N THR A 157 -2.09 10.71 6.30
CA THR A 157 -1.40 9.78 7.19
C THR A 157 -0.83 8.59 6.39
N ALA A 158 -0.07 7.70 7.05
CA ALA A 158 0.39 6.48 6.40
C ALA A 158 -0.76 5.52 6.04
N ALA A 159 -1.96 5.68 6.59
CA ALA A 159 -3.15 4.96 6.12
C ALA A 159 -3.52 5.37 4.68
N ASP A 160 -3.38 6.67 4.34
CA ASP A 160 -3.63 7.16 2.99
C ASP A 160 -2.54 6.68 2.01
N VAL A 161 -1.30 6.52 2.46
CA VAL A 161 -0.24 5.88 1.67
C VAL A 161 -0.61 4.43 1.35
N MET A 162 -1.04 3.68 2.37
CA MET A 162 -1.39 2.26 2.21
C MET A 162 -2.63 2.06 1.33
N VAL A 163 -3.74 2.70 1.67
CA VAL A 163 -5.01 2.57 0.92
C VAL A 163 -4.88 3.20 -0.46
N GLY A 164 -4.29 4.40 -0.54
CA GLY A 164 -4.12 5.13 -1.80
C GLY A 164 -3.30 4.36 -2.83
N SER A 165 -2.22 3.67 -2.40
CA SER A 165 -1.43 2.85 -3.31
C SER A 165 -2.20 1.63 -3.85
N VAL A 166 -3.08 1.02 -3.01
CA VAL A 166 -3.94 -0.08 -3.43
C VAL A 166 -5.01 0.43 -4.41
N VAL A 167 -5.72 1.50 -4.06
CA VAL A 167 -6.78 2.08 -4.90
C VAL A 167 -6.22 2.54 -6.24
N ALA A 168 -5.07 3.24 -6.24
CA ALA A 168 -4.42 3.70 -7.46
C ALA A 168 -4.08 2.53 -8.40
N LEU A 169 -3.48 1.47 -7.87
CA LEU A 169 -3.14 0.28 -8.65
C LEU A 169 -4.40 -0.41 -9.19
N ARG A 170 -5.44 -0.57 -8.37
CA ARG A 170 -6.68 -1.25 -8.77
C ARG A 170 -7.48 -0.45 -9.80
N LEU A 171 -7.50 0.88 -9.71
CA LEU A 171 -8.05 1.75 -10.76
C LEU A 171 -7.25 1.65 -12.05
N PHE A 172 -5.91 1.66 -11.95
CA PHE A 172 -5.02 1.55 -13.10
C PHE A 172 -5.21 0.22 -13.85
N THR A 173 -5.40 -0.88 -13.11
CA THR A 173 -5.58 -2.23 -13.69
C THR A 173 -7.04 -2.58 -14.00
N GLY A 174 -8.00 -1.68 -13.76
CA GLY A 174 -9.43 -1.93 -14.00
C GLY A 174 -10.06 -2.96 -13.04
N GLN A 175 -9.41 -3.28 -11.93
CA GLN A 175 -9.91 -4.25 -10.94
C GLN A 175 -10.90 -3.66 -9.94
N ILE A 176 -11.10 -2.35 -9.95
CA ILE A 176 -12.20 -1.66 -9.27
C ILE A 176 -12.82 -0.63 -10.21
N PRO A 177 -14.13 -0.34 -10.07
CA PRO A 177 -14.79 0.66 -10.90
C PRO A 177 -14.26 2.06 -10.60
N ARG A 178 -14.14 2.88 -11.66
CA ARG A 178 -13.73 4.28 -11.52
C ARG A 178 -14.89 5.13 -11.00
N ARG A 179 -14.97 5.27 -9.69
CA ARG A 179 -15.93 6.14 -9.01
C ARG A 179 -15.34 7.56 -8.82
N PRO A 180 -16.11 8.64 -8.94
CA PRO A 180 -15.58 10.01 -8.82
C PRO A 180 -14.79 10.27 -7.55
N THR A 181 -15.32 9.89 -6.38
CA THR A 181 -14.67 10.07 -5.09
C THR A 181 -13.30 9.37 -5.01
N LEU A 182 -13.21 8.15 -5.55
CA LEU A 182 -11.96 7.38 -5.57
C LEU A 182 -10.95 7.99 -6.54
N ALA A 183 -11.41 8.48 -7.70
CA ALA A 183 -10.56 9.16 -8.65
C ALA A 183 -9.97 10.45 -8.06
N GLU A 184 -10.80 11.31 -7.45
CA GLU A 184 -10.37 12.53 -6.77
C GLU A 184 -9.40 12.26 -5.63
N TYR A 185 -9.61 11.17 -4.88
CA TYR A 185 -8.69 10.74 -3.83
C TYR A 185 -7.33 10.39 -4.40
N VAL A 186 -7.28 9.55 -5.44
CA VAL A 186 -6.03 9.18 -6.10
C VAL A 186 -5.34 10.38 -6.74
N ASP A 187 -6.10 11.28 -7.40
CA ASP A 187 -5.56 12.50 -8.01
C ASP A 187 -4.89 13.40 -6.96
N ARG A 188 -5.52 13.57 -5.78
CA ARG A 188 -4.95 14.31 -4.65
C ARG A 188 -3.66 13.68 -4.15
N LEU A 189 -3.61 12.36 -4.02
CA LEU A 189 -2.45 11.64 -3.54
C LEU A 189 -1.31 11.64 -4.56
N SER A 190 -1.63 11.43 -5.84
CA SER A 190 -0.65 11.38 -6.93
C SER A 190 -0.04 12.76 -7.27
N ALA A 191 -0.65 13.85 -6.82
CA ALA A 191 -0.08 15.18 -6.93
C ALA A 191 1.16 15.38 -6.03
N ARG A 192 1.33 14.55 -4.98
CA ARG A 192 2.44 14.66 -4.03
C ARG A 192 3.77 14.31 -4.69
N SER A 193 4.82 15.09 -4.39
CA SER A 193 6.16 14.87 -4.96
C SER A 193 6.73 13.50 -4.57
N ALA A 194 6.54 13.09 -3.32
CA ALA A 194 6.97 11.79 -2.83
C ALA A 194 6.30 10.61 -3.56
N PHE A 195 5.00 10.72 -3.87
CA PHE A 195 4.31 9.70 -4.68
C PHE A 195 4.92 9.60 -6.08
N LYS A 196 5.12 10.74 -6.75
CA LYS A 196 5.70 10.79 -8.11
C LYS A 196 7.08 10.17 -8.13
N HIS A 197 7.95 10.56 -7.19
CA HIS A 197 9.29 10.01 -7.10
C HIS A 197 9.30 8.50 -6.86
N ALA A 198 8.49 8.01 -5.92
CA ALA A 198 8.33 6.58 -5.68
C ALA A 198 7.79 5.83 -6.92
N ALA A 199 6.84 6.42 -7.64
CA ALA A 199 6.29 5.86 -8.87
C ALA A 199 7.37 5.74 -9.96
N ASP A 200 8.16 6.79 -10.19
CA ASP A 200 9.23 6.80 -11.18
C ASP A 200 10.31 5.73 -10.88
N ILE A 201 10.64 5.55 -9.60
CA ILE A 201 11.57 4.49 -9.17
C ILE A 201 10.94 3.10 -9.37
N ASN A 202 9.65 2.94 -9.05
CA ASN A 202 9.00 1.62 -9.11
C ASN A 202 8.56 1.21 -10.51
N TRP A 203 8.17 2.17 -11.35
CA TRP A 203 7.85 2.03 -12.76
C TRP A 203 8.71 2.99 -13.60
N PRO A 204 10.01 2.66 -13.81
CA PRO A 204 10.87 3.54 -14.57
C PRO A 204 10.27 3.88 -15.95
N PRO A 205 10.11 5.16 -16.31
CA PRO A 205 9.45 5.55 -17.56
C PRO A 205 10.08 4.92 -18.81
N ALA A 206 11.40 4.72 -18.80
CA ALA A 206 12.10 4.05 -19.90
C ALA A 206 11.59 2.62 -20.18
N GLU A 207 11.09 1.93 -19.16
CA GLU A 207 10.61 0.54 -19.29
C GLU A 207 9.07 0.46 -19.41
N PHE A 208 8.35 1.43 -18.85
CA PHE A 208 6.90 1.35 -18.65
C PHE A 208 6.10 2.46 -19.35
N ALA A 209 6.73 3.34 -20.15
CA ALA A 209 6.02 4.40 -20.88
C ALA A 209 4.91 3.90 -21.82
N HIS A 210 4.97 2.63 -22.24
CA HIS A 210 3.97 1.99 -23.11
C HIS A 210 2.76 1.43 -22.36
N VAL A 211 2.82 1.34 -21.04
CA VAL A 211 1.74 0.78 -20.22
C VAL A 211 0.66 1.86 -20.01
N GLN A 212 -0.55 1.57 -20.46
CA GLN A 212 -1.70 2.47 -20.33
C GLN A 212 -2.64 1.95 -19.21
N PRO A 213 -3.37 2.87 -18.53
CA PRO A 213 -4.41 2.46 -17.60
C PRO A 213 -5.53 1.70 -18.33
N ALA A 214 -6.24 0.86 -17.58
CA ALA A 214 -7.45 0.21 -18.08
C ALA A 214 -8.50 1.27 -18.47
N PRO A 215 -9.31 1.01 -19.50
CA PRO A 215 -10.35 1.90 -19.98
C PRO A 215 -11.44 2.19 -18.93
#